data_9b96b1fa0bb8d81015433de9948c8294
#
_entry.id   9b96b1fa0bb8d81015433de9948c8294
#
_cell.length_a   1.000
_cell.length_b   1.000
_cell.length_c   1.000
_cell.angle_alpha   90.00
_cell.angle_beta   90.00
_cell.angle_gamma   90.00
#
_symmetry.space_group_name_H-M   'P 1'
#
loop_
_entity.id
_entity.type
_entity.pdbx_description
1 polymer ?
#
loop_
_entity_poly.entity_id
_entity_poly.type
_entity_poly.pdbx_seq_one_letter_code
_entity_poly.pdbx_strand_id
1 'polypeptide(L)'
;MARNRNPHETRKKILEVSKDLFLKKGFDNTSIQDIINGLGGLTKGVIYHHFESKQEILQSIIKENNQEILNYNWRGDTGLEKIQNSLMDAFSNFEQQRLVYSASIKLRSPRLLGEQYLSLFSDFLPEIRERVYEGVKDESIKTEYPEELADFIVLTLKIWIGFQISVYSVEELNRKMKFIKLSFDELGVQLISDEMMEVIFQLFNHLKGIK
;
A
#
# COMPACT_ATOMS: atom_id res chain seq x y z
N MET A 1 -18.09 26.89 -27.35
CA MET A 1 -18.65 27.02 -26.00
C MET A 1 -17.77 26.20 -25.03
N ALA A 2 -16.99 26.84 -24.18
CA ALA A 2 -16.18 26.16 -23.17
C ALA A 2 -17.15 25.59 -22.14
N ARG A 3 -17.26 24.25 -22.10
CA ARG A 3 -18.03 23.53 -21.12
C ARG A 3 -17.34 23.80 -19.76
N ASN A 4 -18.04 24.46 -18.85
CA ASN A 4 -17.60 24.76 -17.50
C ASN A 4 -17.34 23.41 -16.79
N ARG A 5 -16.13 22.84 -16.95
CA ARG A 5 -15.76 21.57 -16.32
C ARG A 5 -15.46 21.88 -14.87
N ASN A 6 -16.17 21.22 -13.96
CA ASN A 6 -15.90 21.29 -12.53
C ASN A 6 -14.43 20.90 -12.28
N PRO A 7 -13.61 21.79 -11.66
CA PRO A 7 -12.20 21.52 -11.43
C PRO A 7 -11.98 20.21 -10.67
N HIS A 8 -12.86 19.86 -9.76
CA HIS A 8 -12.79 18.64 -8.97
C HIS A 8 -12.98 17.38 -9.84
N GLU A 9 -13.94 17.40 -10.77
CA GLU A 9 -14.16 16.28 -11.71
C GLU A 9 -12.98 16.13 -12.67
N THR A 10 -12.39 17.25 -13.10
CA THR A 10 -11.22 17.23 -13.96
C THR A 10 -10.02 16.62 -13.25
N ARG A 11 -9.77 17.02 -12.00
CA ARG A 11 -8.69 16.46 -11.18
C ARG A 11 -8.86 14.95 -10.98
N LYS A 12 -10.05 14.49 -10.61
CA LYS A 12 -10.38 13.08 -10.44
C LYS A 12 -10.12 12.29 -11.73
N LYS A 13 -10.59 12.79 -12.88
CA LYS A 13 -10.36 12.14 -14.17
C LYS A 13 -8.88 12.04 -14.55
N ILE A 14 -8.06 13.06 -14.21
CA ILE A 14 -6.61 13.01 -14.43
C ILE A 14 -6.01 11.87 -13.57
N LEU A 15 -6.40 11.74 -12.32
CA LEU A 15 -5.90 10.67 -11.44
C LEU A 15 -6.30 9.28 -11.93
N GLU A 16 -7.56 9.07 -12.32
CA GLU A 16 -8.06 7.79 -12.86
C GLU A 16 -7.30 7.35 -14.11
N VAL A 17 -7.20 8.23 -15.11
CA VAL A 17 -6.49 7.93 -16.37
C VAL A 17 -5.00 7.69 -16.12
N SER A 18 -4.39 8.48 -15.23
CA SER A 18 -2.97 8.31 -14.89
C SER A 18 -2.73 6.99 -14.14
N LYS A 19 -3.60 6.61 -13.21
CA LYS A 19 -3.55 5.33 -12.50
C LYS A 19 -3.57 4.17 -13.49
N ASP A 20 -4.52 4.16 -14.43
CA ASP A 20 -4.63 3.13 -15.46
C ASP A 20 -3.38 3.03 -16.34
N LEU A 21 -2.82 4.18 -16.75
CA LEU A 21 -1.59 4.20 -17.55
C LEU A 21 -0.38 3.73 -16.77
N PHE A 22 -0.25 4.12 -15.49
CA PHE A 22 0.84 3.67 -14.63
C PHE A 22 0.78 2.17 -14.38
N LEU A 23 -0.41 1.60 -14.20
CA LEU A 23 -0.60 0.16 -14.07
C LEU A 23 -0.26 -0.59 -15.37
N LYS A 24 -0.69 -0.08 -16.54
CA LYS A 24 -0.50 -0.74 -17.85
C LYS A 24 0.93 -0.63 -18.37
N LYS A 25 1.53 0.55 -18.32
CA LYS A 25 2.83 0.85 -18.94
C LYS A 25 3.97 0.98 -17.93
N GLY A 26 3.65 1.10 -16.64
CA GLY A 26 4.58 1.52 -15.59
C GLY A 26 4.74 3.04 -15.52
N PHE A 27 5.09 3.55 -14.33
CA PHE A 27 5.27 4.98 -14.10
C PHE A 27 6.33 5.61 -15.02
N ASP A 28 7.50 4.98 -15.14
CA ASP A 28 8.62 5.53 -15.92
C ASP A 28 8.29 5.64 -17.42
N ASN A 29 7.56 4.66 -17.95
CA ASN A 29 7.21 4.57 -19.36
C ASN A 29 5.95 5.37 -19.72
N THR A 30 5.32 6.04 -18.76
CA THR A 30 4.17 6.91 -18.98
C THR A 30 4.62 8.36 -19.00
N SER A 31 4.37 9.04 -20.10
CA SER A 31 4.62 10.48 -20.25
C SER A 31 3.38 11.32 -19.92
N ILE A 32 3.57 12.61 -19.64
CA ILE A 32 2.43 13.55 -19.54
C ILE A 32 1.62 13.59 -20.85
N GLN A 33 2.28 13.38 -22.00
CA GLN A 33 1.57 13.32 -23.28
C GLN A 33 0.67 12.08 -23.38
N ASP A 34 1.08 10.92 -22.83
CA ASP A 34 0.20 9.74 -22.76
C ASP A 34 -1.06 10.04 -21.95
N ILE A 35 -0.88 10.74 -20.82
CA ILE A 35 -2.00 11.13 -19.96
C ILE A 35 -2.96 12.07 -20.72
N ILE A 36 -2.43 13.08 -21.41
CA ILE A 36 -3.23 13.99 -22.25
C ILE A 36 -4.03 13.22 -23.31
N ASN A 37 -3.37 12.29 -24.00
CA ASN A 37 -4.01 11.46 -25.02
C ASN A 37 -5.13 10.58 -24.42
N GLY A 38 -4.91 10.00 -23.26
CA GLY A 38 -5.91 9.20 -22.53
C GLY A 38 -7.11 10.02 -22.03
N LEU A 39 -6.93 11.32 -21.82
CA LEU A 39 -7.98 12.22 -21.34
C LEU A 39 -8.93 12.73 -22.44
N GLY A 40 -8.63 12.49 -23.72
CA GLY A 40 -9.54 12.77 -24.82
C GLY A 40 -9.96 14.24 -24.96
N GLY A 41 -8.99 15.16 -25.06
CA GLY A 41 -9.25 16.58 -25.35
C GLY A 41 -8.98 17.55 -24.20
N LEU A 42 -8.24 17.14 -23.18
CA LEU A 42 -7.59 18.04 -22.23
C LEU A 42 -6.23 18.49 -22.79
N THR A 43 -5.84 19.71 -22.44
CA THR A 43 -4.54 20.26 -22.86
C THR A 43 -3.49 20.08 -21.76
N LYS A 44 -2.21 20.18 -22.15
CA LYS A 44 -1.08 20.18 -21.23
C LYS A 44 -1.24 21.23 -20.10
N GLY A 45 -1.76 22.42 -20.44
CA GLY A 45 -2.01 23.49 -19.47
C GLY A 45 -3.04 23.10 -18.41
N VAL A 46 -4.06 22.32 -18.75
CA VAL A 46 -5.06 21.86 -17.78
C VAL A 46 -4.42 20.89 -16.77
N ILE A 47 -3.54 19.99 -17.20
CA ILE A 47 -2.85 19.09 -16.29
C ILE A 47 -1.97 19.89 -15.32
N TYR A 48 -1.16 20.81 -15.83
CA TYR A 48 -0.28 21.63 -15.00
C TYR A 48 -0.99 22.65 -14.10
N HIS A 49 -2.27 22.94 -14.39
CA HIS A 49 -3.12 23.70 -13.47
C HIS A 49 -3.50 22.90 -12.20
N HIS A 50 -3.58 21.57 -12.32
CA HIS A 50 -3.96 20.68 -11.21
C HIS A 50 -2.77 20.00 -10.51
N PHE A 51 -1.68 19.77 -11.24
CA PHE A 51 -0.51 19.04 -10.76
C PHE A 51 0.77 19.61 -11.34
N GLU A 52 1.74 19.90 -10.50
CA GLU A 52 3.03 20.46 -10.93
C GLU A 52 3.89 19.45 -11.71
N SER A 53 3.68 18.14 -11.47
CA SER A 53 4.49 17.09 -12.07
C SER A 53 3.74 15.76 -12.17
N LYS A 54 4.28 14.82 -12.97
CA LYS A 54 3.84 13.41 -13.00
C LYS A 54 4.00 12.75 -11.63
N GLN A 55 5.01 13.14 -10.86
CA GLN A 55 5.25 12.65 -9.51
C GLN A 55 4.13 13.06 -8.55
N GLU A 56 3.66 14.30 -8.63
CA GLU A 56 2.54 14.78 -7.80
C GLU A 56 1.23 14.06 -8.13
N ILE A 57 1.00 13.73 -9.41
CA ILE A 57 -0.13 12.88 -9.80
C ILE A 57 -0.05 11.52 -9.10
N LEU A 58 1.13 10.88 -9.12
CA LEU A 58 1.34 9.60 -8.46
C LEU A 58 1.18 9.69 -6.95
N GLN A 59 1.75 10.71 -6.31
CA GLN A 59 1.58 10.96 -4.86
C GLN A 59 0.10 11.12 -4.49
N SER A 60 -0.66 11.84 -5.31
CA SER A 60 -2.09 12.02 -5.11
C SER A 60 -2.86 10.69 -5.24
N ILE A 61 -2.51 9.85 -6.21
CA ILE A 61 -3.10 8.52 -6.36
C ILE A 61 -2.79 7.65 -5.13
N ILE A 62 -1.56 7.65 -4.66
CA ILE A 62 -1.14 6.89 -3.47
C ILE A 62 -1.88 7.40 -2.23
N LYS A 63 -2.02 8.71 -2.08
CA LYS A 63 -2.74 9.32 -0.96
C LYS A 63 -4.23 8.98 -0.97
N GLU A 64 -4.89 8.99 -2.12
CA GLU A 64 -6.29 8.57 -2.24
C GLU A 64 -6.44 7.08 -1.88
N ASN A 65 -5.52 6.22 -2.34
CA ASN A 65 -5.52 4.80 -1.95
C ASN A 65 -5.30 4.60 -0.44
N ASN A 66 -4.46 5.40 0.21
CA ASN A 66 -4.26 5.33 1.65
C ASN A 66 -5.52 5.76 2.43
N GLN A 67 -6.27 6.75 1.92
CA GLN A 67 -7.56 7.14 2.52
C GLN A 67 -8.63 6.04 2.39
N GLU A 68 -8.61 5.25 1.32
CA GLU A 68 -9.45 4.05 1.21
C GLU A 68 -9.09 3.01 2.28
N ILE A 69 -7.80 2.89 2.64
CA ILE A 69 -7.33 2.01 3.72
C ILE A 69 -7.79 2.52 5.09
N LEU A 70 -7.85 3.83 5.32
CA LEU A 70 -8.36 4.42 6.57
C LEU A 70 -9.87 4.20 6.76
N ASN A 71 -10.62 4.07 5.66
CA ASN A 71 -12.03 3.71 5.67
C ASN A 71 -12.25 2.19 5.57
N TYR A 72 -11.19 1.41 5.87
CA TYR A 72 -11.24 -0.05 5.78
C TYR A 72 -12.29 -0.61 6.73
N ASN A 73 -13.18 -1.45 6.19
CA ASN A 73 -14.15 -2.17 6.99
C ASN A 73 -13.48 -3.37 7.65
N TRP A 74 -13.13 -3.22 8.92
CA TRP A 74 -12.46 -4.25 9.71
C TRP A 74 -13.36 -5.48 9.87
N ARG A 75 -13.04 -6.58 9.19
CA ARG A 75 -13.80 -7.84 9.18
C ARG A 75 -13.16 -8.83 10.13
N GLY A 76 -14.00 -9.50 10.92
CA GLY A 76 -13.60 -10.52 11.90
C GLY A 76 -14.31 -10.29 13.23
N ASP A 77 -14.41 -11.33 14.02
CA ASP A 77 -15.05 -11.31 15.34
C ASP A 77 -14.09 -10.88 16.44
N THR A 78 -12.79 -11.09 16.24
CA THR A 78 -11.72 -10.78 17.19
C THR A 78 -10.75 -9.72 16.65
N GLY A 79 -10.02 -9.05 17.56
CA GLY A 79 -9.01 -8.08 17.18
C GLY A 79 -7.91 -8.69 16.30
N LEU A 80 -7.49 -9.91 16.59
CA LEU A 80 -6.49 -10.63 15.79
C LEU A 80 -7.02 -10.92 14.37
N GLU A 81 -8.23 -11.44 14.22
CA GLU A 81 -8.83 -11.71 12.91
C GLU A 81 -8.99 -10.44 12.07
N LYS A 82 -9.36 -9.32 12.68
CA LYS A 82 -9.44 -8.02 12.00
C LYS A 82 -8.10 -7.63 11.40
N ILE A 83 -7.02 -7.76 12.16
CA ILE A 83 -5.66 -7.47 11.67
C ILE A 83 -5.28 -8.46 10.56
N GLN A 84 -5.48 -9.76 10.75
CA GLN A 84 -5.16 -10.78 9.75
C GLN A 84 -5.91 -10.54 8.44
N ASN A 85 -7.21 -10.28 8.49
CA ASN A 85 -8.02 -10.01 7.29
C ASN A 85 -7.58 -8.73 6.57
N SER A 86 -7.23 -7.67 7.31
CA SER A 86 -6.73 -6.44 6.70
C SER A 86 -5.39 -6.63 5.99
N LEU A 87 -4.50 -7.43 6.57
CA LEU A 87 -3.23 -7.79 5.95
C LEU A 87 -3.44 -8.67 4.72
N MET A 88 -4.33 -9.66 4.81
CA MET A 88 -4.67 -10.52 3.69
C MET A 88 -5.23 -9.73 2.51
N ASP A 89 -6.17 -8.82 2.75
CA ASP A 89 -6.72 -7.94 1.71
C ASP A 89 -5.65 -7.04 1.09
N ALA A 90 -4.78 -6.46 1.93
CA ALA A 90 -3.69 -5.62 1.46
C ALA A 90 -2.71 -6.41 0.56
N PHE A 91 -2.32 -7.62 0.95
CA PHE A 91 -1.40 -8.44 0.14
C PHE A 91 -2.07 -9.04 -1.10
N SER A 92 -3.38 -9.29 -1.08
CA SER A 92 -4.14 -9.84 -2.21
C SER A 92 -4.43 -8.81 -3.32
N ASN A 93 -4.37 -7.52 -3.02
CA ASN A 93 -4.61 -6.47 -4.01
C ASN A 93 -3.37 -6.20 -4.87
N PHE A 94 -3.02 -7.16 -5.73
CA PHE A 94 -1.77 -7.19 -6.50
C PHE A 94 -1.59 -5.96 -7.40
N GLU A 95 -2.64 -5.47 -8.03
CA GLU A 95 -2.57 -4.30 -8.92
C GLU A 95 -2.26 -3.01 -8.14
N GLN A 96 -2.89 -2.83 -6.99
CA GLN A 96 -2.61 -1.69 -6.13
C GLN A 96 -1.18 -1.75 -5.57
N GLN A 97 -0.76 -2.93 -5.12
CA GLN A 97 0.60 -3.15 -4.63
C GLN A 97 1.64 -2.93 -5.72
N ARG A 98 1.38 -3.38 -6.95
CA ARG A 98 2.26 -3.12 -8.10
C ARG A 98 2.45 -1.63 -8.34
N LEU A 99 1.41 -0.81 -8.23
CA LEU A 99 1.51 0.64 -8.37
C LEU A 99 2.43 1.23 -7.27
N VAL A 100 2.15 0.90 -6.02
CA VAL A 100 2.91 1.39 -4.86
C VAL A 100 4.37 0.97 -4.94
N TYR A 101 4.67 -0.31 -5.18
CA TYR A 101 6.05 -0.81 -5.19
C TYR A 101 6.83 -0.40 -6.43
N SER A 102 6.22 -0.32 -7.61
CA SER A 102 6.91 0.14 -8.81
C SER A 102 7.35 1.60 -8.67
N ALA A 103 6.50 2.43 -8.08
CA ALA A 103 6.77 3.83 -7.85
C ALA A 103 7.83 4.06 -6.75
N SER A 104 7.70 3.40 -5.60
CA SER A 104 8.59 3.58 -4.44
C SER A 104 10.03 3.20 -4.76
N ILE A 105 10.23 2.10 -5.52
CA ILE A 105 11.57 1.59 -5.84
C ILE A 105 12.22 2.41 -6.94
N LYS A 106 11.49 2.76 -7.99
CA LYS A 106 12.06 3.42 -9.16
C LYS A 106 12.29 4.90 -8.96
N LEU A 107 11.45 5.58 -8.18
CA LEU A 107 11.60 7.00 -7.93
C LEU A 107 12.78 7.31 -7.01
N ARG A 108 13.20 6.39 -6.13
CA ARG A 108 14.25 6.60 -5.12
C ARG A 108 14.17 8.00 -4.49
N SER A 109 12.95 8.52 -4.36
CA SER A 109 12.70 9.86 -3.83
C SER A 109 12.68 9.81 -2.31
N PRO A 110 13.66 10.38 -1.61
CA PRO A 110 13.65 10.45 -0.14
C PRO A 110 12.39 11.13 0.38
N ARG A 111 11.87 12.11 -0.36
CA ARG A 111 10.63 12.81 0.00
C ARG A 111 9.43 11.85 -0.03
N LEU A 112 9.24 11.10 -1.11
CA LEU A 112 8.12 10.16 -1.23
C LEU A 112 8.18 9.06 -0.16
N LEU A 113 9.37 8.51 0.08
CA LEU A 113 9.57 7.54 1.15
C LEU A 113 9.29 8.14 2.53
N GLY A 114 9.72 9.39 2.76
CA GLY A 114 9.43 10.12 4.01
C GLY A 114 7.94 10.37 4.20
N GLU A 115 7.22 10.80 3.17
CA GLU A 115 5.77 10.99 3.21
C GLU A 115 5.03 9.67 3.50
N GLN A 116 5.44 8.57 2.86
CA GLN A 116 4.87 7.25 3.15
C GLN A 116 5.17 6.77 4.57
N TYR A 117 6.40 6.98 5.05
CA TYR A 117 6.79 6.67 6.42
C TYR A 117 5.93 7.43 7.43
N LEU A 118 5.80 8.75 7.26
CA LEU A 118 4.96 9.58 8.14
C LEU A 118 3.50 9.13 8.13
N SER A 119 2.92 8.83 6.96
CA SER A 119 1.55 8.34 6.84
C SER A 119 1.33 7.00 7.55
N LEU A 120 2.32 6.10 7.55
CA LEU A 120 2.22 4.85 8.30
C LEU A 120 2.03 5.08 9.80
N PHE A 121 2.73 6.06 10.37
CA PHE A 121 2.65 6.36 11.80
C PHE A 121 1.48 7.27 12.17
N SER A 122 1.11 8.23 11.31
CA SER A 122 -0.01 9.14 11.59
C SER A 122 -1.38 8.52 11.35
N ASP A 123 -1.48 7.66 10.32
CA ASP A 123 -2.77 7.24 9.82
C ASP A 123 -3.03 5.74 10.09
N PHE A 124 -2.04 4.88 9.82
CA PHE A 124 -2.25 3.44 9.84
C PHE A 124 -1.97 2.81 11.22
N LEU A 125 -0.90 3.22 11.90
CA LEU A 125 -0.52 2.66 13.18
C LEU A 125 -1.60 2.82 14.27
N PRO A 126 -2.30 3.97 14.40
CA PRO A 126 -3.38 4.11 15.37
C PRO A 126 -4.49 3.07 15.18
N GLU A 127 -4.86 2.76 13.93
CA GLU A 127 -5.87 1.75 13.61
C GLU A 127 -5.41 0.35 14.04
N ILE A 128 -4.14 0.00 13.79
CA ILE A 128 -3.58 -1.29 14.23
C ILE A 128 -3.52 -1.37 15.75
N ARG A 129 -3.13 -0.30 16.45
CA ARG A 129 -3.12 -0.26 17.91
C ARG A 129 -4.51 -0.53 18.48
N GLU A 130 -5.55 0.11 17.93
CA GLU A 130 -6.93 -0.13 18.38
C GLU A 130 -7.31 -1.61 18.23
N ARG A 131 -6.98 -2.26 17.10
CA ARG A 131 -7.27 -3.70 16.89
C ARG A 131 -6.44 -4.59 17.80
N VAL A 132 -5.19 -4.23 18.11
CA VAL A 132 -4.39 -4.96 19.10
C VAL A 132 -5.03 -4.86 20.48
N TYR A 133 -5.49 -3.68 20.91
CA TYR A 133 -6.21 -3.53 22.18
C TYR A 133 -7.53 -4.32 22.21
N GLU A 134 -8.29 -4.34 21.10
CA GLU A 134 -9.46 -5.23 20.98
C GLU A 134 -9.06 -6.69 21.18
N GLY A 135 -7.97 -7.16 20.53
CA GLY A 135 -7.48 -8.52 20.64
C GLY A 135 -6.99 -8.88 22.05
N VAL A 136 -6.42 -7.93 22.78
CA VAL A 136 -6.08 -8.13 24.19
C VAL A 136 -7.35 -8.28 25.03
N LYS A 137 -8.37 -7.46 24.75
CA LYS A 137 -9.64 -7.50 25.48
C LYS A 137 -10.46 -8.76 25.22
N ASP A 138 -10.45 -9.27 23.97
CA ASP A 138 -11.17 -10.49 23.57
C ASP A 138 -10.32 -11.76 23.73
N GLU A 139 -9.11 -11.64 24.29
CA GLU A 139 -8.15 -12.71 24.54
C GLU A 139 -7.58 -13.40 23.27
N SER A 140 -7.83 -12.86 22.09
CA SER A 140 -7.23 -13.36 20.84
C SER A 140 -5.76 -12.98 20.69
N ILE A 141 -5.31 -11.94 21.40
CA ILE A 141 -3.90 -11.51 21.50
C ILE A 141 -3.48 -11.51 22.96
N LYS A 142 -2.37 -12.21 23.26
CA LYS A 142 -1.80 -12.29 24.62
C LYS A 142 -0.48 -11.57 24.66
N THR A 143 -0.47 -10.35 25.17
CA THR A 143 0.75 -9.54 25.31
C THR A 143 0.64 -8.57 26.48
N GLU A 144 1.76 -8.29 27.12
CA GLU A 144 1.93 -7.21 28.08
C GLU A 144 2.33 -5.88 27.40
N TYR A 145 2.62 -5.92 26.10
CA TYR A 145 3.18 -4.82 25.29
C TYR A 145 2.33 -4.55 24.04
N PRO A 146 1.05 -4.12 24.20
CA PRO A 146 0.15 -3.95 23.04
C PRO A 146 0.60 -2.85 22.07
N GLU A 147 1.19 -1.76 22.56
CA GLU A 147 1.66 -0.68 21.70
C GLU A 147 2.89 -1.09 20.89
N GLU A 148 3.86 -1.72 21.54
CA GLU A 148 5.07 -2.21 20.90
C GLU A 148 4.77 -3.33 19.91
N LEU A 149 3.77 -4.17 20.21
CA LEU A 149 3.31 -5.20 19.26
C LEU A 149 2.71 -4.54 17.99
N ALA A 150 1.90 -3.51 18.14
CA ALA A 150 1.35 -2.79 16.99
C ALA A 150 2.46 -2.12 16.15
N ASP A 151 3.43 -1.47 16.81
CA ASP A 151 4.61 -0.89 16.17
C ASP A 151 5.40 -1.98 15.43
N PHE A 152 5.62 -3.15 16.05
CA PHE A 152 6.35 -4.26 15.46
C PHE A 152 5.64 -4.83 14.22
N ILE A 153 4.31 -4.94 14.25
CA ILE A 153 3.49 -5.35 13.08
C ILE A 153 3.73 -4.37 11.92
N VAL A 154 3.59 -3.07 12.16
CA VAL A 154 3.73 -2.06 11.10
C VAL A 154 5.16 -2.00 10.58
N LEU A 155 6.16 -1.97 11.45
CA LEU A 155 7.57 -1.91 11.07
C LEU A 155 7.99 -3.13 10.26
N THR A 156 7.60 -4.34 10.68
CA THR A 156 8.02 -5.56 9.99
C THR A 156 7.31 -5.75 8.65
N LEU A 157 6.00 -5.62 8.61
CA LEU A 157 5.22 -5.97 7.42
C LEU A 157 5.16 -4.84 6.39
N LYS A 158 5.05 -3.58 6.81
CA LYS A 158 4.94 -2.46 5.88
C LYS A 158 6.31 -1.89 5.48
N ILE A 159 7.23 -1.73 6.43
CA ILE A 159 8.52 -1.11 6.14
C ILE A 159 9.54 -2.15 5.71
N TRP A 160 9.83 -3.13 6.58
CA TRP A 160 10.90 -4.09 6.30
C TRP A 160 10.58 -5.01 5.12
N ILE A 161 9.41 -5.64 5.10
CA ILE A 161 9.00 -6.47 3.97
C ILE A 161 8.43 -5.62 2.85
N GLY A 162 7.46 -4.77 3.13
CA GLY A 162 6.71 -4.02 2.13
C GLY A 162 7.61 -3.19 1.21
N PHE A 163 8.49 -2.36 1.73
CA PHE A 163 9.36 -1.51 0.90
C PHE A 163 10.44 -2.27 0.14
N GLN A 164 10.73 -3.50 0.49
CA GLN A 164 11.82 -4.28 -0.07
C GLN A 164 11.35 -5.53 -0.86
N ILE A 165 10.07 -5.86 -0.81
CA ILE A 165 9.54 -7.14 -1.34
C ILE A 165 9.94 -7.39 -2.80
N SER A 166 9.91 -6.37 -3.64
CA SER A 166 10.27 -6.51 -5.06
C SER A 166 11.78 -6.58 -5.32
N VAL A 167 12.63 -6.29 -4.32
CA VAL A 167 14.09 -6.33 -4.42
C VAL A 167 14.65 -7.67 -4.01
N TYR A 168 14.00 -8.36 -3.08
CA TYR A 168 14.48 -9.64 -2.54
C TYR A 168 14.59 -10.73 -3.62
N SER A 169 15.48 -11.71 -3.38
CA SER A 169 15.37 -13.03 -3.99
C SER A 169 14.26 -13.85 -3.33
N VAL A 170 13.85 -14.95 -3.97
CA VAL A 170 12.86 -15.89 -3.39
C VAL A 170 13.36 -16.43 -2.05
N GLU A 171 14.65 -16.81 -1.99
CA GLU A 171 15.28 -17.37 -0.79
C GLU A 171 15.34 -16.33 0.34
N GLU A 172 15.67 -15.08 0.03
CA GLU A 172 15.70 -14.00 1.01
C GLU A 172 14.32 -13.72 1.58
N LEU A 173 13.29 -13.59 0.72
CA LEU A 173 11.92 -13.39 1.16
C LEU A 173 11.46 -14.55 2.04
N ASN A 174 11.70 -15.80 1.62
CA ASN A 174 11.32 -16.98 2.39
C ASN A 174 11.96 -16.99 3.78
N ARG A 175 13.25 -16.73 3.89
CA ARG A 175 13.94 -16.65 5.19
C ARG A 175 13.38 -15.56 6.08
N LYS A 176 13.13 -14.37 5.52
CA LYS A 176 12.57 -13.23 6.27
C LYS A 176 11.16 -13.51 6.75
N MET A 177 10.29 -14.04 5.89
CA MET A 177 8.92 -14.35 6.27
C MET A 177 8.84 -15.47 7.31
N LYS A 178 9.67 -16.50 7.20
CA LYS A 178 9.79 -17.53 8.24
C LYS A 178 10.25 -16.96 9.57
N PHE A 179 11.24 -16.07 9.56
CA PHE A 179 11.73 -15.40 10.76
C PHE A 179 10.63 -14.53 11.39
N ILE A 180 9.90 -13.76 10.59
CA ILE A 180 8.80 -12.90 11.07
C ILE A 180 7.68 -13.75 11.66
N LYS A 181 7.25 -14.82 10.96
CA LYS A 181 6.24 -15.75 11.47
C LYS A 181 6.65 -16.32 12.82
N LEU A 182 7.86 -16.87 12.92
CA LEU A 182 8.40 -17.41 14.16
C LEU A 182 8.43 -16.34 15.28
N SER A 183 8.82 -15.11 14.95
CA SER A 183 8.89 -14.04 15.95
C SER A 183 7.52 -13.71 16.53
N PHE A 184 6.47 -13.65 15.70
CA PHE A 184 5.10 -13.43 16.18
C PHE A 184 4.56 -14.65 16.96
N ASP A 185 4.84 -15.87 16.49
CA ASP A 185 4.42 -17.11 17.17
C ASP A 185 5.04 -17.20 18.58
N GLU A 186 6.33 -16.86 18.74
CA GLU A 186 7.04 -16.79 20.03
C GLU A 186 6.52 -15.67 20.96
N LEU A 187 6.01 -14.59 20.39
CA LEU A 187 5.30 -13.53 21.14
C LEU A 187 3.86 -13.92 21.51
N GLY A 188 3.42 -15.15 21.17
CA GLY A 188 2.06 -15.63 21.46
C GLY A 188 0.99 -15.10 20.51
N VAL A 189 1.37 -14.55 19.36
CA VAL A 189 0.47 -13.93 18.38
C VAL A 189 0.57 -14.64 17.04
N GLN A 190 -0.41 -15.46 16.69
CA GLN A 190 -0.45 -16.19 15.43
C GLN A 190 -0.89 -15.26 14.27
N LEU A 191 -0.10 -14.22 14.02
CA LEU A 191 -0.45 -13.19 13.02
C LEU A 191 -0.34 -13.68 11.60
N ILE A 192 0.66 -14.50 11.28
CA ILE A 192 1.00 -14.92 9.91
C ILE A 192 0.56 -16.37 9.71
N SER A 193 -0.54 -16.58 8.99
CA SER A 193 -0.98 -17.93 8.58
C SER A 193 -0.17 -18.45 7.38
N ASP A 194 -0.25 -19.77 7.14
CA ASP A 194 0.36 -20.38 5.95
C ASP A 194 -0.30 -19.87 4.67
N GLU A 195 -1.61 -19.63 4.67
CA GLU A 195 -2.33 -19.00 3.56
C GLU A 195 -1.82 -17.58 3.28
N MET A 196 -1.59 -16.78 4.32
CA MET A 196 -1.00 -15.44 4.17
C MET A 196 0.41 -15.51 3.58
N MET A 197 1.21 -16.50 3.98
CA MET A 197 2.52 -16.76 3.36
C MET A 197 2.40 -17.01 1.86
N GLU A 198 1.44 -17.85 1.43
CA GLU A 198 1.20 -18.12 0.02
C GLU A 198 0.82 -16.85 -0.75
N VAL A 199 -0.09 -16.03 -0.21
CA VAL A 199 -0.50 -14.76 -0.84
C VAL A 199 0.67 -13.78 -0.97
N ILE A 200 1.53 -13.67 0.04
CA ILE A 200 2.74 -12.84 -0.03
C ILE A 200 3.68 -13.33 -1.13
N PHE A 201 3.86 -14.64 -1.31
CA PHE A 201 4.67 -15.19 -2.40
C PHE A 201 4.02 -14.99 -3.77
N GLN A 202 2.70 -15.08 -3.88
CA GLN A 202 1.98 -14.75 -5.12
C GLN A 202 2.16 -13.28 -5.49
N LEU A 203 2.03 -12.35 -4.52
CA LEU A 203 2.31 -10.95 -4.72
C LEU A 203 3.76 -10.73 -5.19
N PHE A 204 4.73 -11.37 -4.53
CA PHE A 204 6.13 -11.30 -4.91
C PHE A 204 6.35 -11.71 -6.37
N ASN A 205 5.80 -12.87 -6.77
CA ASN A 205 5.90 -13.36 -8.15
C ASN A 205 5.26 -12.39 -9.14
N HIS A 206 4.09 -11.85 -8.81
CA HIS A 206 3.42 -10.85 -9.62
C HIS A 206 4.27 -9.59 -9.82
N LEU A 207 4.89 -9.07 -8.74
CA LEU A 207 5.78 -7.90 -8.79
C LEU A 207 7.06 -8.16 -9.61
N LYS A 208 7.57 -9.38 -9.60
CA LYS A 208 8.74 -9.82 -10.41
C LYS A 208 8.39 -10.11 -11.87
N GLY A 209 7.10 -10.20 -12.22
CA GLY A 209 6.66 -10.66 -13.54
C GLY A 209 6.95 -12.14 -13.78
N ILE A 210 7.06 -12.93 -12.73
CA ILE A 210 7.23 -14.39 -12.78
C ILE A 210 5.83 -14.99 -12.87
N LYS A 211 5.60 -15.80 -13.94
CA LYS A 211 4.33 -16.51 -14.15
C LYS A 211 4.34 -17.86 -13.42
#